data_4ab41d5841b5cc0563f0f3ce456e2f80
#
_entry.id   4ab41d5841b5cc0563f0f3ce456e2f80
#
_cell.length_a   1.000
_cell.length_b   1.000
_cell.length_c   1.000
_cell.angle_alpha   90.00
_cell.angle_beta   90.00
_cell.angle_gamma   90.00
#
_symmetry.space_group_name_H-M   'P 1'
#
loop_
_entity.id
_entity.type
_entity.pdbx_description
1 polymer ?
#
loop_
_entity_poly.entity_id
_entity_poly.type
_entity_poly.pdbx_seq_one_letter_code
_entity_poly.pdbx_strand_id
1 'polypeptide(L)'
;YTCAAADGPTTTPVNAYNIYLQLIYDNAWGLVAAGTNRHNLKTGPGIPVAVIAELDRKVDDGLPYTGTFQFSLWASNGAAPAAPAATSCTTTAAVASTWNANNGNTNCGGSTLF
;
A
#
# COMPACT_ATOMS: atom_id res chain seq x y z
N TYR A 1 4.13 -16.48 5.48
CA TYR A 1 5.57 -16.25 5.67
C TYR A 1 5.77 -15.24 6.81
N THR A 2 6.53 -15.63 7.81
CA THR A 2 6.90 -14.74 8.92
C THR A 2 8.37 -14.36 8.75
N CYS A 3 8.65 -13.09 8.55
CA CYS A 3 10.02 -12.60 8.44
C CYS A 3 10.69 -12.64 9.81
N ALA A 4 11.84 -13.29 9.90
CA ALA A 4 12.69 -13.21 11.08
C ALA A 4 13.47 -11.88 11.07
N ALA A 5 13.94 -11.46 12.23
CA ALA A 5 14.71 -10.21 12.35
C ALA A 5 16.01 -10.20 11.52
N ALA A 6 16.48 -11.39 11.13
CA ALA A 6 17.68 -11.57 10.29
C ALA A 6 17.38 -11.70 8.80
N ASP A 7 16.09 -11.72 8.40
CA ASP A 7 15.73 -11.83 7.00
C ASP A 7 16.09 -10.54 6.26
N GLY A 8 16.81 -10.71 5.16
CA GLY A 8 17.23 -9.61 4.31
C GLY A 8 16.58 -9.66 2.94
N PRO A 9 16.96 -8.75 2.04
CA PRO A 9 16.38 -8.66 0.70
C PRO A 9 16.52 -9.93 -0.16
N THR A 10 17.40 -10.84 0.23
CA THR A 10 17.59 -12.11 -0.48
C THR A 10 16.64 -13.22 -0.04
N THR A 11 15.96 -13.07 1.10
CA THR A 11 15.09 -14.09 1.70
C THR A 11 13.66 -13.63 1.86
N THR A 12 13.40 -12.32 1.82
CA THR A 12 12.08 -11.72 1.99
C THR A 12 11.53 -11.28 0.63
N PRO A 13 10.27 -11.60 0.32
CA PRO A 13 9.64 -11.12 -0.90
C PRO A 13 9.64 -9.58 -0.98
N VAL A 14 10.03 -9.06 -2.12
CA VAL A 14 10.07 -7.61 -2.38
C VAL A 14 9.26 -7.26 -3.63
N ASN A 15 8.81 -6.02 -3.70
CA ASN A 15 8.19 -5.47 -4.89
C ASN A 15 9.25 -5.02 -5.92
N ALA A 16 8.82 -4.51 -7.07
CA ALA A 16 9.71 -4.04 -8.12
C ALA A 16 10.61 -2.84 -7.73
N TYR A 17 10.33 -2.21 -6.60
CA TYR A 17 11.10 -1.09 -6.04
C TYR A 17 11.99 -1.52 -4.87
N ASN A 18 12.21 -2.84 -4.71
CA ASN A 18 13.04 -3.44 -3.67
C ASN A 18 12.56 -3.14 -2.23
N ILE A 19 11.27 -3.00 -2.05
CA ILE A 19 10.61 -2.80 -0.75
C ILE A 19 9.87 -4.08 -0.36
N TYR A 20 9.95 -4.45 0.91
CA TYR A 20 9.33 -5.69 1.43
C TYR A 20 7.83 -5.71 1.24
N LEU A 21 7.32 -6.88 0.81
CA LEU A 21 5.90 -7.22 0.87
C LEU A 21 5.56 -7.76 2.27
N GLN A 22 4.31 -7.55 2.70
CA GLN A 22 3.83 -8.11 3.97
C GLN A 22 2.47 -8.75 3.79
N LEU A 23 2.36 -10.03 4.14
CA LEU A 23 1.09 -10.71 4.33
C LEU A 23 0.72 -10.66 5.81
N ILE A 24 -0.43 -10.07 6.15
CA ILE A 24 -0.84 -9.82 7.52
C ILE A 24 -2.36 -9.93 7.68
N TYR A 25 -2.80 -10.13 8.92
CA TYR A 25 -4.20 -10.07 9.33
C TYR A 25 -4.40 -8.83 10.21
N ASP A 26 -4.84 -7.74 9.62
CA ASP A 26 -5.09 -6.45 10.30
C ASP A 26 -6.20 -5.65 9.59
N ASN A 27 -6.42 -4.43 10.07
CA ASN A 27 -7.32 -3.44 9.47
C ASN A 27 -6.60 -2.15 9.05
N ALA A 28 -5.27 -2.17 8.94
CA ALA A 28 -4.47 -0.98 8.60
C ALA A 28 -4.37 -0.77 7.07
N TRP A 29 -5.52 -0.62 6.43
CA TRP A 29 -5.69 -0.38 5.01
C TRP A 29 -6.89 0.52 4.76
N GLY A 30 -6.92 1.18 3.61
CA GLY A 30 -7.99 2.09 3.23
C GLY A 30 -8.10 3.31 4.15
N LEU A 31 -9.32 3.70 4.48
CA LEU A 31 -9.59 4.72 5.48
C LEU A 31 -9.30 4.14 6.86
N VAL A 32 -8.40 4.77 7.59
CA VAL A 32 -7.90 4.28 8.89
C VAL A 32 -9.06 3.97 9.85
N ALA A 33 -9.00 2.80 10.47
CA ALA A 33 -9.95 2.28 11.46
C ALA A 33 -11.38 2.01 10.94
N ALA A 34 -11.58 1.93 9.64
CA ALA A 34 -12.93 1.77 9.07
C ALA A 34 -13.38 0.31 8.98
N GLY A 35 -12.57 -0.67 9.35
CA GLY A 35 -12.90 -2.04 9.00
C GLY A 35 -12.61 -3.10 10.04
N THR A 36 -13.21 -4.25 9.80
CA THR A 36 -12.89 -5.52 10.43
C THR A 36 -11.51 -5.99 9.93
N ASN A 37 -10.76 -6.67 10.79
CA ASN A 37 -9.51 -7.29 10.37
C ASN A 37 -9.72 -8.27 9.22
N ARG A 38 -8.86 -8.21 8.23
CA ARG A 38 -8.83 -9.14 7.09
C ARG A 38 -7.39 -9.53 6.77
N HIS A 39 -7.23 -10.70 6.17
CA HIS A 39 -5.96 -11.04 5.54
C HIS A 39 -5.73 -10.08 4.37
N ASN A 40 -4.55 -9.52 4.32
CA ASN A 40 -4.18 -8.60 3.25
C ASN A 40 -2.69 -8.69 2.92
N LEU A 41 -2.38 -8.43 1.66
CA LEU A 41 -1.00 -8.34 1.17
C LEU A 41 -0.67 -6.86 0.92
N LYS A 42 0.26 -6.33 1.68
CA LYS A 42 0.76 -4.97 1.54
C LYS A 42 1.90 -4.91 0.54
N THR A 43 1.83 -3.96 -0.37
CA THR A 43 2.88 -3.76 -1.39
C THR A 43 4.16 -3.16 -0.84
N GLY A 44 4.13 -2.60 0.36
CA GLY A 44 5.17 -1.70 0.86
C GLY A 44 5.07 -0.29 0.26
N PRO A 45 5.76 0.67 0.89
CA PRO A 45 5.86 2.04 0.39
C PRO A 45 6.82 2.15 -0.81
N GLY A 46 7.09 3.36 -1.27
CA GLY A 46 8.10 3.63 -2.30
C GLY A 46 7.62 3.44 -3.73
N ILE A 47 6.33 3.24 -3.95
CA ILE A 47 5.75 3.11 -5.29
C ILE A 47 5.27 4.47 -5.78
N PRO A 48 5.62 4.90 -7.01
CA PRO A 48 5.06 6.12 -7.58
C PRO A 48 3.54 6.06 -7.66
N VAL A 49 2.87 7.16 -7.30
CA VAL A 49 1.41 7.23 -7.26
C VAL A 49 0.76 6.88 -8.61
N ALA A 50 1.38 7.28 -9.73
CA ALA A 50 0.87 6.93 -11.06
C ALA A 50 0.89 5.42 -11.32
N VAL A 51 1.90 4.73 -10.80
CA VAL A 51 2.02 3.26 -10.96
C VAL A 51 0.99 2.54 -10.12
N ILE A 52 0.81 2.96 -8.85
CA ILE A 52 -0.16 2.30 -7.97
C ILE A 52 -1.61 2.57 -8.39
N ALA A 53 -1.89 3.76 -8.92
CA ALA A 53 -3.19 4.10 -9.52
C ALA A 53 -3.51 3.20 -10.72
N GLU A 54 -2.52 2.97 -11.59
CA GLU A 54 -2.68 2.10 -12.75
C GLU A 54 -2.79 0.63 -12.35
N LEU A 55 -2.06 0.20 -11.32
CA LEU A 55 -2.19 -1.14 -10.75
C LEU A 55 -3.61 -1.37 -10.24
N ASP A 56 -4.13 -0.45 -9.42
CA ASP A 56 -5.48 -0.53 -8.89
C ASP A 56 -6.52 -0.60 -10.01
N ARG A 57 -6.42 0.30 -11.00
CA ARG A 57 -7.31 0.30 -12.15
C ARG A 57 -7.32 -1.01 -12.94
N LYS A 58 -6.21 -1.75 -12.94
CA LYS A 58 -6.09 -3.04 -13.65
C LYS A 58 -6.58 -4.22 -12.85
N VAL A 59 -6.46 -4.18 -11.53
CA VAL A 59 -6.78 -5.32 -10.66
C VAL A 59 -8.10 -5.15 -9.93
N ASP A 60 -8.61 -3.91 -9.84
CA ASP A 60 -9.82 -3.59 -9.10
C ASP A 60 -10.57 -2.40 -9.72
N ASP A 61 -11.05 -1.46 -8.90
CA ASP A 61 -11.94 -0.36 -9.32
C ASP A 61 -11.21 0.96 -9.64
N GLY A 62 -9.92 1.06 -9.35
CA GLY A 62 -9.12 2.27 -9.55
C GLY A 62 -9.32 3.35 -8.50
N LEU A 63 -9.94 3.02 -7.36
CA LEU A 63 -10.26 3.96 -6.28
C LEU A 63 -9.54 3.57 -4.98
N PRO A 64 -8.81 4.49 -4.33
CA PRO A 64 -7.90 4.14 -3.25
C PRO A 64 -8.56 3.66 -1.96
N TYR A 65 -9.86 3.81 -1.81
CA TYR A 65 -10.58 3.47 -0.58
C TYR A 65 -11.80 2.56 -0.78
N THR A 66 -11.94 1.97 -1.94
CA THR A 66 -13.01 1.00 -2.25
C THR A 66 -12.42 -0.27 -2.86
N GLY A 67 -13.26 -1.27 -3.04
CA GLY A 67 -12.83 -2.52 -3.67
C GLY A 67 -11.92 -3.40 -2.82
N THR A 68 -11.16 -4.23 -3.49
CA THR A 68 -10.25 -5.20 -2.88
C THR A 68 -8.80 -4.76 -2.85
N PHE A 69 -8.42 -3.75 -3.65
CA PHE A 69 -7.11 -3.11 -3.59
C PHE A 69 -7.28 -1.69 -3.08
N GLN A 70 -6.68 -1.37 -1.94
CA GLN A 70 -6.86 -0.07 -1.28
C GLN A 70 -5.53 0.54 -0.85
N PHE A 71 -5.52 1.87 -0.64
CA PHE A 71 -4.37 2.60 -0.12
C PHE A 71 -3.88 2.00 1.21
N SER A 72 -2.57 2.01 1.44
CA SER A 72 -1.97 1.55 2.69
C SER A 72 -0.94 2.54 3.22
N LEU A 73 -1.05 2.84 4.51
CA LEU A 73 -0.08 3.64 5.28
C LEU A 73 1.13 2.82 5.74
N TRP A 74 1.15 1.52 5.50
CA TRP A 74 2.18 0.66 6.06
C TRP A 74 3.57 1.03 5.54
N ALA A 75 4.51 1.20 6.46
CA ALA A 75 5.93 1.33 6.19
C ALA A 75 6.65 0.03 6.52
N SER A 76 7.58 -0.39 5.69
CA SER A 76 8.44 -1.52 6.00
C SER A 76 9.30 -1.22 7.23
N ASN A 77 9.33 -2.16 8.18
CA ASN A 77 10.17 -2.03 9.36
C ASN A 77 11.66 -1.90 8.97
N GLY A 78 12.28 -0.85 9.45
CA GLY A 78 13.71 -0.60 9.27
C GLY A 78 14.15 -0.25 7.85
N ALA A 79 13.22 -0.08 6.91
CA ALA A 79 13.51 0.30 5.53
C ALA A 79 13.07 1.73 5.23
N ALA A 80 13.88 2.47 4.49
CA ALA A 80 13.41 3.63 3.74
C ALA A 80 12.64 3.13 2.50
N PRO A 81 11.63 3.84 2.08
CA PRO A 81 11.15 5.14 2.53
C PRO A 81 10.21 5.08 3.74
N ALA A 82 9.92 6.26 4.29
CA ALA A 82 8.93 6.42 5.37
C ALA A 82 7.51 5.99 4.91
N ALA A 83 6.59 5.93 5.88
CA ALA A 83 5.19 5.60 5.58
C ALA A 83 4.60 6.53 4.52
N PRO A 84 3.80 5.99 3.58
CA PRO A 84 3.07 6.81 2.62
C PRO A 84 2.14 7.79 3.32
N ALA A 85 2.01 8.99 2.76
CA ALA A 85 1.07 9.99 3.25
C ALA A 85 -0.22 9.97 2.40
N ALA A 86 -1.37 9.81 3.04
CA ALA A 86 -2.66 9.81 2.36
C ALA A 86 -2.85 11.08 1.52
N THR A 87 -2.52 12.25 2.08
CA THR A 87 -2.66 13.54 1.39
C THR A 87 -1.79 13.70 0.14
N SER A 88 -0.75 12.88 -0.01
CA SER A 88 0.12 12.89 -1.18
C SER A 88 -0.23 11.81 -2.19
N CYS A 89 -0.80 10.70 -1.73
CA CYS A 89 -1.15 9.57 -2.58
C CYS A 89 -2.59 9.62 -3.09
N THR A 90 -3.48 10.26 -2.34
CA THR A 90 -4.90 10.36 -2.68
C THR A 90 -5.36 11.83 -2.66
N THR A 91 -6.45 12.15 -3.35
CA THR A 91 -6.94 13.52 -3.45
C THR A 91 -7.60 14.01 -2.18
N THR A 92 -8.27 13.12 -1.44
CA THR A 92 -8.90 13.38 -0.15
C THR A 92 -8.88 12.13 0.71
N ALA A 93 -9.05 12.28 2.01
CA ALA A 93 -9.21 11.15 2.93
C ALA A 93 -10.70 10.76 3.04
N ALA A 94 -11.34 10.39 1.94
CA ALA A 94 -12.76 10.04 1.88
C ALA A 94 -12.99 8.92 0.86
N VAL A 95 -14.10 8.19 0.99
CA VAL A 95 -14.46 7.07 0.11
C VAL A 95 -14.51 7.49 -1.36
N ALA A 96 -14.97 8.71 -1.65
CA ALA A 96 -15.04 9.25 -3.02
C ALA A 96 -13.69 9.78 -3.55
N SER A 97 -12.59 9.54 -2.85
CA SER A 97 -11.25 9.96 -3.28
C SER A 97 -10.80 9.22 -4.53
N THR A 98 -9.88 9.85 -5.25
CA THR A 98 -9.13 9.23 -6.34
C THR A 98 -7.64 9.22 -6.01
N TRP A 99 -6.86 8.37 -6.67
CA TRP A 99 -5.41 8.44 -6.62
C TRP A 99 -4.94 9.79 -7.18
N ASN A 100 -4.01 10.43 -6.47
CA ASN A 100 -3.46 11.73 -6.89
C ASN A 100 -2.33 11.56 -7.90
N ALA A 101 -2.63 10.89 -9.02
CA ALA A 101 -1.67 10.40 -9.99
C ALA A 101 -0.80 11.50 -10.63
N ASN A 102 -1.25 12.75 -10.60
CA ASN A 102 -0.58 13.87 -11.25
C ASN A 102 0.36 14.65 -10.32
N ASN A 103 0.45 14.32 -9.05
CA ASN A 103 1.28 15.10 -8.12
C ASN A 103 2.76 14.70 -8.11
N GLY A 104 3.14 13.65 -8.84
CA GLY A 104 4.53 13.20 -8.92
C GLY A 104 5.07 12.52 -7.66
N ASN A 105 4.25 12.21 -6.68
CA ASN A 105 4.69 11.52 -5.46
C ASN A 105 5.22 10.12 -5.80
N THR A 106 6.38 9.79 -5.23
CA THR A 106 7.06 8.51 -5.44
C THR A 106 7.00 7.57 -4.23
N ASN A 107 6.21 7.91 -3.22
CA ASN A 107 6.13 7.15 -1.98
C ASN A 107 4.68 6.80 -1.62
N CYS A 108 4.07 5.90 -2.39
CA CYS A 108 2.74 5.37 -2.11
C CYS A 108 2.79 3.86 -1.91
N GLY A 109 1.74 3.32 -1.33
CA GLY A 109 1.57 1.90 -1.10
C GLY A 109 0.11 1.48 -1.13
N GLY A 110 -0.12 0.21 -1.35
CA GLY A 110 -1.45 -0.38 -1.39
C GLY A 110 -1.54 -1.70 -0.63
N SER A 111 -2.75 -2.18 -0.49
CA SER A 111 -3.08 -3.42 0.20
C SER A 111 -4.13 -4.18 -0.59
N THR A 112 -3.84 -5.42 -0.97
CA THR A 112 -4.81 -6.33 -1.57
C THR A 112 -5.50 -7.11 -0.46
N LEU A 113 -6.82 -7.05 -0.39
CA LEU A 113 -7.65 -7.72 0.61
C LEU A 113 -8.06 -9.11 0.13
N PHE A 114 -8.11 -10.04 1.07
CA PHE A 114 -8.57 -11.41 0.83
C PHE A 114 -9.84 -11.75 1.59
#